data_c5226d4c2e93839c80931eec79e21818
#
_entry.id   c5226d4c2e93839c80931eec79e21818
#
_cell.length_a   1.000
_cell.length_b   1.000
_cell.length_c   1.000
_cell.angle_alpha   90.00
_cell.angle_beta   90.00
_cell.angle_gamma   90.00
#
_symmetry.space_group_name_H-M   'P 1'
#
loop_
_entity.id
_entity.type
_entity.pdbx_description
1 polymer ?
#
loop_
_entity_poly.entity_id
_entity_poly.type
_entity_poly.pdbx_seq_one_letter_code
_entity_poly.pdbx_strand_id
1 'polypeptide(L)'
;MKAIINPERLVSVPFNKTQCGVDFYINTGESKDICGVLTEHKAFKTDFFSFYFFRRANGYLLLNFRKVELRDGMVLLLSPHQQQEWHVNEVELDYTFLIFREDFMRTFIADKFFVYRLLYYYQTDTPPYLFAEPEELTEYMRLLKKIKQELQHPVVDTYNLIVSVLYYLLVIINRAYAQTYRLPVEVPKNNYAFKFKDLLEKHIRTTQRVQEY
;
A
#
# COMPACT_ATOMS: atom_id res chain seq x y z
N MET A 1 -22.33 26.20 -28.46
CA MET A 1 -21.87 24.78 -28.36
C MET A 1 -21.09 24.64 -27.11
N LYS A 2 -21.65 24.04 -26.05
CA LYS A 2 -20.90 23.72 -24.81
C LYS A 2 -20.08 22.49 -25.11
N ALA A 3 -18.73 22.60 -25.02
CA ALA A 3 -17.85 21.47 -25.08
C ALA A 3 -18.17 20.54 -23.91
N ILE A 4 -18.62 19.34 -24.23
CA ILE A 4 -18.77 18.25 -23.26
C ILE A 4 -17.32 17.87 -22.86
N ILE A 5 -16.89 18.32 -21.66
CA ILE A 5 -15.66 17.88 -21.05
C ILE A 5 -15.88 16.41 -20.71
N ASN A 6 -15.26 15.55 -21.47
CA ASN A 6 -15.23 14.11 -21.22
C ASN A 6 -14.49 13.94 -19.86
N PRO A 7 -15.10 13.39 -18.80
CA PRO A 7 -14.38 13.17 -17.54
C PRO A 7 -13.20 12.23 -17.87
N GLU A 8 -11.99 12.72 -17.69
CA GLU A 8 -10.75 11.94 -17.91
C GLU A 8 -10.93 10.59 -17.23
N ARG A 9 -10.90 9.55 -18.04
CA ARG A 9 -11.21 8.18 -17.60
C ARG A 9 -10.18 7.78 -16.57
N LEU A 10 -10.58 7.63 -15.30
CA LEU A 10 -9.72 7.18 -14.23
C LEU A 10 -9.07 5.84 -14.62
N VAL A 11 -7.75 5.84 -14.74
CA VAL A 11 -6.98 4.68 -15.16
C VAL A 11 -6.86 3.70 -14.00
N SER A 12 -7.07 2.42 -14.26
CA SER A 12 -6.78 1.35 -13.31
C SER A 12 -5.43 0.73 -13.68
N VAL A 13 -4.46 0.84 -12.78
CA VAL A 13 -3.13 0.25 -12.94
C VAL A 13 -3.10 -1.11 -12.24
N PRO A 14 -3.06 -2.23 -12.99
CA PRO A 14 -3.01 -3.55 -12.40
C PRO A 14 -1.61 -3.86 -11.86
N PHE A 15 -1.55 -4.80 -10.93
CA PHE A 15 -0.28 -5.32 -10.42
C PHE A 15 0.53 -6.00 -11.53
N ASN A 16 1.75 -5.53 -11.77
CA ASN A 16 2.70 -6.21 -12.62
C ASN A 16 3.41 -7.31 -11.85
N LYS A 17 3.25 -8.57 -12.31
CA LYS A 17 3.93 -9.71 -11.73
C LYS A 17 5.45 -9.54 -11.82
N THR A 18 6.16 -9.94 -10.78
CA THR A 18 7.62 -9.92 -10.78
C THR A 18 8.17 -10.89 -11.83
N GLN A 19 9.25 -10.53 -12.51
CA GLN A 19 9.87 -11.34 -13.57
C GLN A 19 10.69 -12.55 -13.04
N CYS A 20 10.50 -12.95 -11.81
CA CYS A 20 11.31 -14.02 -11.19
C CYS A 20 10.84 -15.45 -11.50
N GLY A 21 10.02 -15.65 -12.54
CA GLY A 21 9.57 -16.99 -12.96
C GLY A 21 8.56 -17.66 -12.02
N VAL A 22 8.18 -17.00 -10.93
CA VAL A 22 7.16 -17.42 -9.96
C VAL A 22 6.12 -16.32 -9.87
N ASP A 23 4.85 -16.68 -9.86
CA ASP A 23 3.72 -15.73 -9.77
C ASP A 23 3.62 -15.10 -8.36
N PHE A 24 4.64 -14.37 -7.94
CA PHE A 24 4.59 -13.61 -6.70
C PHE A 24 3.78 -12.33 -6.91
N TYR A 25 2.79 -12.13 -6.07
CA TYR A 25 2.01 -10.90 -6.00
C TYR A 25 2.64 -9.90 -5.01
N ILE A 26 3.95 -9.75 -5.06
CA ILE A 26 4.75 -8.80 -4.28
C ILE A 26 5.91 -8.30 -5.11
N ASN A 27 6.26 -7.02 -4.97
CA ASN A 27 7.47 -6.43 -5.54
C ASN A 27 7.98 -5.30 -4.64
N THR A 28 9.28 -5.04 -4.72
CA THR A 28 9.94 -3.92 -4.04
C THR A 28 11.10 -3.40 -4.90
N GLY A 29 11.34 -2.12 -4.85
CA GLY A 29 12.38 -1.44 -5.62
C GLY A 29 12.61 -0.03 -5.12
N GLU A 30 13.45 0.70 -5.81
CA GLU A 30 13.80 2.09 -5.52
C GLU A 30 13.21 3.02 -6.58
N SER A 31 13.09 4.32 -6.25
CA SER A 31 12.57 5.36 -7.15
C SER A 31 13.25 5.36 -8.52
N LYS A 32 14.57 5.11 -8.56
CA LYS A 32 15.33 5.03 -9.81
C LYS A 32 14.94 3.84 -10.72
N ASP A 33 14.34 2.79 -10.14
CA ASP A 33 13.92 1.59 -10.88
C ASP A 33 12.61 1.83 -11.66
N ILE A 34 11.82 2.85 -11.27
CA ILE A 34 10.46 3.12 -11.79
C ILE A 34 10.22 4.60 -12.09
N CYS A 35 11.26 5.35 -12.50
CA CYS A 35 11.13 6.77 -12.82
C CYS A 35 10.05 7.01 -13.89
N GLY A 36 9.19 8.01 -13.68
CA GLY A 36 8.08 8.39 -14.54
C GLY A 36 6.75 7.69 -14.23
N VAL A 37 6.74 6.63 -13.44
CA VAL A 37 5.52 5.82 -13.18
C VAL A 37 4.47 6.57 -12.35
N LEU A 38 4.89 7.40 -11.39
CA LEU A 38 3.95 8.13 -10.53
C LEU A 38 3.21 9.23 -11.27
N THR A 39 3.83 9.79 -12.30
CA THR A 39 3.31 10.92 -13.09
C THR A 39 2.85 10.54 -14.50
N GLU A 40 2.95 9.26 -14.88
CA GLU A 40 2.50 8.77 -16.18
C GLU A 40 1.02 9.04 -16.44
N HIS A 41 0.20 8.96 -15.40
CA HIS A 41 -1.23 9.23 -15.44
C HIS A 41 -1.58 10.36 -14.49
N LYS A 42 -2.45 11.29 -14.94
CA LYS A 42 -2.91 12.38 -14.09
C LYS A 42 -3.57 11.88 -12.81
N ALA A 43 -4.47 10.89 -12.94
CA ALA A 43 -5.08 10.21 -11.81
C ALA A 43 -5.29 8.72 -12.11
N PHE A 44 -5.00 7.86 -11.14
CA PHE A 44 -5.14 6.42 -11.29
C PHE A 44 -5.54 5.73 -9.99
N LYS A 45 -5.92 4.46 -10.10
CA LYS A 45 -6.14 3.53 -8.98
C LYS A 45 -5.32 2.28 -9.18
N THR A 46 -4.93 1.64 -8.07
CA THR A 46 -4.23 0.35 -8.11
C THR A 46 -5.11 -0.75 -7.54
N ASP A 47 -4.85 -2.01 -7.88
CA ASP A 47 -5.50 -3.20 -7.32
C ASP A 47 -4.64 -3.87 -6.23
N PHE A 48 -3.64 -3.17 -5.72
CA PHE A 48 -2.66 -3.65 -4.77
C PHE A 48 -2.37 -2.61 -3.67
N PHE A 49 -1.83 -3.07 -2.55
CA PHE A 49 -1.28 -2.22 -1.49
C PHE A 49 0.05 -1.62 -1.93
N SER A 50 0.30 -0.35 -1.61
CA SER A 50 1.54 0.36 -1.94
C SER A 50 2.07 1.09 -0.72
N PHE A 51 3.31 0.82 -0.37
CA PHE A 51 4.03 1.53 0.67
C PHE A 51 5.20 2.26 0.03
N TYR A 52 5.37 3.52 0.41
CA TYR A 52 6.48 4.35 -0.04
C TYR A 52 7.24 4.85 1.18
N PHE A 53 8.53 4.56 1.21
CA PHE A 53 9.45 4.92 2.30
C PHE A 53 10.38 6.01 1.78
N PHE A 54 10.10 7.25 2.10
CA PHE A 54 10.80 8.41 1.57
C PHE A 54 12.05 8.74 2.38
N ARG A 55 13.23 8.70 1.73
CA ARG A 55 14.45 9.31 2.25
C ARG A 55 14.48 10.79 1.92
N ARG A 56 14.04 11.13 0.70
CA ARG A 56 13.86 12.50 0.24
C ARG A 56 12.56 12.61 -0.54
N ALA A 57 11.78 13.64 -0.22
CA ALA A 57 10.47 13.86 -0.80
C ALA A 57 10.25 15.31 -1.21
N ASN A 58 9.41 15.53 -2.20
CA ASN A 58 8.93 16.83 -2.63
C ASN A 58 7.49 16.72 -3.15
N GLY A 59 6.79 17.86 -3.18
CA GLY A 59 5.44 17.92 -3.73
C GLY A 59 4.37 17.32 -2.82
N TYR A 60 3.30 16.85 -3.44
CA TYR A 60 2.15 16.32 -2.72
C TYR A 60 1.39 15.25 -3.54
N LEU A 61 0.59 14.46 -2.84
CA LEU A 61 -0.35 13.48 -3.38
C LEU A 61 -1.78 13.95 -3.09
N LEU A 62 -2.66 13.99 -4.08
CA LEU A 62 -4.10 14.01 -3.84
C LEU A 62 -4.61 12.57 -3.73
N LEU A 63 -4.94 12.17 -2.52
CA LEU A 63 -5.46 10.84 -2.20
C LEU A 63 -6.95 10.93 -1.91
N ASN A 64 -7.78 10.35 -2.78
CA ASN A 64 -9.24 10.51 -2.70
C ASN A 64 -9.63 11.98 -2.49
N PHE A 65 -9.03 12.89 -3.28
CA PHE A 65 -9.22 14.36 -3.25
C PHE A 65 -8.70 15.06 -1.97
N ARG A 66 -8.04 14.36 -1.05
CA ARG A 66 -7.38 14.96 0.11
C ARG A 66 -5.90 15.15 -0.17
N LYS A 67 -5.41 16.36 0.09
CA LYS A 67 -4.00 16.69 -0.11
C LYS A 67 -3.13 16.11 1.00
N VAL A 68 -2.10 15.38 0.61
CA VAL A 68 -1.04 14.84 1.49
C VAL A 68 0.29 15.43 1.04
N GLU A 69 0.88 16.30 1.84
CA GLU A 69 2.21 16.85 1.59
C GLU A 69 3.27 15.78 1.84
N LEU A 70 4.14 15.56 0.87
CA LEU A 70 5.22 14.59 1.02
C LEU A 70 6.42 15.24 1.73
N ARG A 71 7.05 14.47 2.64
CA ARG A 71 8.21 14.95 3.43
C ARG A 71 9.21 13.82 3.62
N ASP A 72 10.45 14.21 3.87
CA ASP A 72 11.54 13.29 4.22
C ASP A 72 11.18 12.50 5.49
N GLY A 73 11.57 11.22 5.54
CA GLY A 73 11.24 10.32 6.64
C GLY A 73 9.80 9.78 6.63
N MET A 74 8.95 10.20 5.68
CA MET A 74 7.57 9.72 5.59
C MET A 74 7.51 8.27 5.14
N VAL A 75 6.66 7.48 5.79
CA VAL A 75 6.18 6.19 5.31
C VAL A 75 4.71 6.35 4.93
N LEU A 76 4.43 6.33 3.64
CA LEU A 76 3.09 6.49 3.07
C LEU A 76 2.49 5.11 2.79
N LEU A 77 1.24 4.90 3.22
CA LEU A 77 0.57 3.61 3.26
C LEU A 77 -0.73 3.68 2.46
N LEU A 78 -0.75 3.13 1.25
CA LEU A 78 -1.89 3.22 0.34
C LEU A 78 -2.58 1.87 0.20
N SER A 79 -3.91 1.90 0.26
CA SER A 79 -4.78 0.74 0.04
C SER A 79 -5.17 0.60 -1.43
N PRO A 80 -5.58 -0.60 -1.88
CA PRO A 80 -6.18 -0.78 -3.19
C PRO A 80 -7.38 0.15 -3.42
N HIS A 81 -7.62 0.50 -4.68
CA HIS A 81 -8.76 1.27 -5.16
C HIS A 81 -8.84 2.73 -4.70
N GLN A 82 -7.86 3.24 -3.95
CA GLN A 82 -7.75 4.66 -3.65
C GLN A 82 -7.33 5.43 -4.91
N GLN A 83 -8.01 6.56 -5.17
CA GLN A 83 -7.64 7.44 -6.26
C GLN A 83 -6.39 8.24 -5.87
N GLN A 84 -5.39 8.19 -6.73
CA GLN A 84 -4.08 8.81 -6.55
C GLN A 84 -3.83 9.80 -7.69
N GLU A 85 -3.40 11.02 -7.35
CA GLU A 85 -2.93 12.03 -8.29
C GLU A 85 -1.66 12.66 -7.71
N TRP A 86 -0.51 12.36 -8.32
CA TRP A 86 0.80 12.74 -7.82
C TRP A 86 1.27 14.06 -8.45
N HIS A 87 1.61 15.02 -7.62
CA HIS A 87 2.15 16.33 -8.01
C HIS A 87 3.57 16.46 -7.46
N VAL A 88 4.51 15.82 -8.11
CA VAL A 88 5.89 15.64 -7.68
C VAL A 88 6.88 15.87 -8.82
N ASN A 89 8.12 16.22 -8.46
CA ASN A 89 9.25 16.08 -9.35
C ASN A 89 9.95 14.75 -9.07
N GLU A 90 9.69 13.71 -9.87
CA GLU A 90 10.18 12.36 -9.60
C GLU A 90 11.71 12.25 -9.57
N VAL A 91 12.42 13.11 -10.31
CA VAL A 91 13.90 13.13 -10.33
C VAL A 91 14.48 13.52 -8.97
N GLU A 92 13.75 14.31 -8.19
CA GLU A 92 14.15 14.78 -6.85
C GLU A 92 13.70 13.83 -5.73
N LEU A 93 12.84 12.86 -6.04
CA LEU A 93 12.40 11.87 -5.06
C LEU A 93 13.46 10.80 -4.83
N ASP A 94 13.64 10.42 -3.56
CA ASP A 94 14.41 9.24 -3.16
C ASP A 94 13.57 8.40 -2.21
N TYR A 95 13.03 7.31 -2.71
CA TYR A 95 12.20 6.40 -1.93
C TYR A 95 12.45 4.93 -2.31
N THR A 96 12.13 4.06 -1.38
CA THR A 96 11.93 2.63 -1.66
C THR A 96 10.43 2.36 -1.64
N PHE A 97 9.95 1.52 -2.54
CA PHE A 97 8.55 1.11 -2.54
C PHE A 97 8.41 -0.38 -2.22
N LEU A 98 7.27 -0.74 -1.66
CA LEU A 98 6.79 -2.11 -1.52
C LEU A 98 5.36 -2.15 -2.04
N ILE A 99 5.09 -3.05 -2.98
CA ILE A 99 3.74 -3.32 -3.48
C ILE A 99 3.42 -4.79 -3.29
N PHE A 100 2.18 -5.09 -2.87
CA PHE A 100 1.73 -6.48 -2.75
C PHE A 100 0.21 -6.58 -2.84
N ARG A 101 -0.28 -7.74 -3.29
CA ARG A 101 -1.70 -8.07 -3.28
C ARG A 101 -2.06 -8.85 -2.02
N GLU A 102 -3.30 -8.71 -1.60
CA GLU A 102 -3.85 -9.45 -0.45
C GLU A 102 -3.69 -10.97 -0.61
N ASP A 103 -3.88 -11.49 -1.82
CA ASP A 103 -3.77 -12.91 -2.13
C ASP A 103 -2.41 -13.49 -1.76
N PHE A 104 -1.34 -12.68 -1.87
CA PHE A 104 0.00 -13.08 -1.46
C PHE A 104 0.08 -13.47 0.02
N MET A 105 -0.61 -12.73 0.88
CA MET A 105 -0.61 -12.98 2.32
C MET A 105 -1.56 -14.12 2.72
N ARG A 106 -2.71 -14.23 2.05
CA ARG A 106 -3.77 -15.20 2.41
C ARG A 106 -3.33 -16.66 2.36
N THR A 107 -2.39 -16.99 1.49
CA THR A 107 -1.95 -18.38 1.29
C THR A 107 -1.19 -18.94 2.49
N PHE A 108 -0.51 -18.10 3.29
CA PHE A 108 0.42 -18.55 4.34
C PHE A 108 0.10 -18.03 5.73
N ILE A 109 -0.72 -17.00 5.86
CA ILE A 109 -1.11 -16.51 7.17
C ILE A 109 -2.41 -17.20 7.56
N ALA A 110 -2.36 -18.01 8.62
CA ALA A 110 -3.54 -18.71 9.16
C ALA A 110 -4.65 -17.74 9.53
N ASP A 111 -4.30 -16.52 9.91
CA ASP A 111 -5.22 -15.43 10.16
C ASP A 111 -5.56 -14.70 8.85
N LYS A 112 -6.60 -15.17 8.20
CA LYS A 112 -7.13 -14.58 6.95
C LYS A 112 -7.53 -13.11 7.06
N PHE A 113 -7.66 -12.61 8.30
CA PHE A 113 -8.03 -11.23 8.60
C PHE A 113 -6.85 -10.36 9.04
N PHE A 114 -5.63 -10.85 8.95
CA PHE A 114 -4.44 -10.11 9.39
C PHE A 114 -4.33 -8.73 8.76
N VAL A 115 -4.43 -8.64 7.42
CA VAL A 115 -4.32 -7.37 6.69
C VAL A 115 -5.35 -6.35 7.17
N TYR A 116 -6.49 -6.82 7.57
CA TYR A 116 -7.61 -6.02 8.04
C TYR A 116 -7.48 -5.53 9.47
N ARG A 117 -6.53 -6.06 10.21
CA ARG A 117 -6.19 -5.56 11.55
C ARG A 117 -5.12 -4.49 11.52
N LEU A 118 -4.59 -4.19 10.34
CA LEU A 118 -3.60 -3.14 10.17
C LEU A 118 -4.33 -1.79 10.20
N LEU A 119 -4.12 -1.04 11.29
CA LEU A 119 -4.88 0.16 11.63
C LEU A 119 -4.87 1.22 10.54
N TYR A 120 -3.75 1.39 9.84
CA TYR A 120 -3.60 2.42 8.81
C TYR A 120 -4.49 2.23 7.58
N TYR A 121 -5.13 1.07 7.39
CA TYR A 121 -6.04 0.85 6.27
C TYR A 121 -7.49 1.26 6.55
N TYR A 122 -7.89 1.30 7.81
CA TYR A 122 -9.29 1.44 8.20
C TYR A 122 -9.61 2.67 9.01
N GLN A 123 -8.60 3.43 9.40
CA GLN A 123 -8.82 4.70 10.09
C GLN A 123 -9.14 5.78 9.05
N THR A 124 -10.34 6.35 9.12
CA THR A 124 -10.76 7.46 8.26
C THR A 124 -10.32 8.81 8.78
N ASP A 125 -10.04 8.88 10.09
CA ASP A 125 -9.76 10.13 10.81
C ASP A 125 -8.26 10.39 10.99
N THR A 126 -7.43 9.41 10.70
CA THR A 126 -5.97 9.53 10.76
C THR A 126 -5.35 9.52 9.37
N PRO A 127 -4.25 10.25 9.14
CA PRO A 127 -3.57 10.26 7.86
C PRO A 127 -3.03 8.87 7.48
N PRO A 128 -2.96 8.50 6.18
CA PRO A 128 -2.43 7.22 5.72
C PRO A 128 -0.88 7.22 5.67
N TYR A 129 -0.24 7.83 6.63
CA TYR A 129 1.21 7.89 6.73
C TYR A 129 1.67 8.04 8.18
N LEU A 130 2.96 7.78 8.40
CA LEU A 130 3.68 8.12 9.62
C LEU A 130 5.05 8.68 9.24
N PHE A 131 5.74 9.30 10.21
CA PHE A 131 7.14 9.67 10.08
C PHE A 131 7.97 8.67 10.88
N ALA A 132 8.90 8.02 10.19
CA ALA A 132 9.81 7.07 10.80
C ALA A 132 11.05 7.79 11.32
N GLU A 133 11.51 7.43 12.52
CA GLU A 133 12.81 7.85 13.00
C GLU A 133 13.92 7.23 12.12
N PRO A 134 15.13 7.82 12.05
CA PRO A 134 16.20 7.35 11.17
C PRO A 134 16.54 5.86 11.36
N GLU A 135 16.51 5.37 12.59
CA GLU A 135 16.77 3.96 12.94
C GLU A 135 15.67 3.05 12.43
N GLU A 136 14.41 3.45 12.58
CA GLU A 136 13.24 2.71 12.08
C GLU A 136 13.27 2.63 10.54
N LEU A 137 13.53 3.77 9.88
CA LEU A 137 13.63 3.82 8.43
C LEU A 137 14.75 2.89 7.92
N THR A 138 15.90 2.88 8.60
CA THR A 138 17.02 1.99 8.30
C THR A 138 16.62 0.52 8.42
N GLU A 139 15.86 0.15 9.46
CA GLU A 139 15.37 -1.22 9.65
C GLU A 139 14.38 -1.60 8.54
N TYR A 140 13.44 -0.72 8.18
CA TYR A 140 12.50 -0.96 7.09
C TYR A 140 13.25 -1.20 5.77
N MET A 141 14.24 -0.36 5.44
CA MET A 141 15.07 -0.54 4.24
C MET A 141 15.82 -1.86 4.24
N ARG A 142 16.33 -2.30 5.39
CA ARG A 142 17.03 -3.59 5.55
C ARG A 142 16.10 -4.76 5.26
N LEU A 143 14.85 -4.70 5.73
CA LEU A 143 13.83 -5.73 5.47
C LEU A 143 13.42 -5.76 4.00
N LEU A 144 13.20 -4.60 3.38
CA LEU A 144 12.88 -4.49 1.97
C LEU A 144 14.01 -5.02 1.07
N LYS A 145 15.26 -4.74 1.43
CA LYS A 145 16.43 -5.30 0.74
C LYS A 145 16.46 -6.83 0.80
N LYS A 146 16.09 -7.44 1.94
CA LYS A 146 15.95 -8.90 2.03
C LYS A 146 14.88 -9.43 1.09
N ILE A 147 13.70 -8.81 1.05
CA ILE A 147 12.64 -9.19 0.11
C ILE A 147 13.15 -9.08 -1.34
N LYS A 148 13.83 -7.99 -1.70
CA LYS A 148 14.39 -7.78 -3.05
C LYS A 148 15.39 -8.89 -3.42
N GLN A 149 16.26 -9.27 -2.50
CA GLN A 149 17.25 -10.34 -2.72
C GLN A 149 16.58 -11.71 -2.98
N GLU A 150 15.57 -12.05 -2.19
CA GLU A 150 14.80 -13.29 -2.38
C GLU A 150 14.03 -13.30 -3.71
N LEU A 151 13.47 -12.17 -4.12
CA LEU A 151 12.79 -12.03 -5.42
C LEU A 151 13.75 -12.16 -6.61
N GLN A 152 15.01 -11.76 -6.44
CA GLN A 152 16.01 -11.83 -7.51
C GLN A 152 16.61 -13.23 -7.70
N HIS A 153 16.68 -14.03 -6.62
CA HIS A 153 17.29 -15.36 -6.61
C HIS A 153 16.40 -16.38 -5.90
N PRO A 154 15.22 -16.68 -6.47
CA PRO A 154 14.25 -17.55 -5.79
C PRO A 154 14.74 -18.99 -5.66
N VAL A 155 14.54 -19.57 -4.47
CA VAL A 155 14.76 -20.98 -4.14
C VAL A 155 13.50 -21.58 -3.54
N VAL A 156 13.52 -22.85 -3.16
CA VAL A 156 12.33 -23.60 -2.72
C VAL A 156 11.53 -22.94 -1.59
N ASP A 157 12.22 -22.29 -0.65
CA ASP A 157 11.64 -21.65 0.54
C ASP A 157 11.52 -20.12 0.46
N THR A 158 11.86 -19.52 -0.68
CA THR A 158 11.80 -18.05 -0.93
C THR A 158 10.46 -17.46 -0.54
N TYR A 159 9.36 -18.13 -0.91
CA TYR A 159 8.03 -17.65 -0.60
C TYR A 159 7.82 -17.51 0.93
N ASN A 160 8.21 -18.53 1.70
CA ASN A 160 8.06 -18.53 3.15
C ASN A 160 8.91 -17.43 3.81
N LEU A 161 10.13 -17.21 3.30
CA LEU A 161 10.99 -16.13 3.78
C LEU A 161 10.39 -14.76 3.49
N ILE A 162 9.93 -14.53 2.26
CA ILE A 162 9.31 -13.25 1.90
C ILE A 162 8.09 -12.97 2.77
N VAL A 163 7.17 -13.95 2.94
CA VAL A 163 5.98 -13.77 3.79
C VAL A 163 6.35 -13.47 5.23
N SER A 164 7.37 -14.15 5.77
CA SER A 164 7.82 -13.93 7.15
C SER A 164 8.39 -12.52 7.34
N VAL A 165 9.20 -12.04 6.40
CA VAL A 165 9.77 -10.69 6.44
C VAL A 165 8.67 -9.64 6.25
N LEU A 166 7.75 -9.86 5.30
CA LEU A 166 6.63 -8.97 5.07
C LEU A 166 5.71 -8.89 6.30
N TYR A 167 5.37 -10.04 6.89
CA TYR A 167 4.54 -10.06 8.11
C TYR A 167 5.19 -9.25 9.24
N TYR A 168 6.47 -9.47 9.50
CA TYR A 168 7.21 -8.72 10.51
C TYR A 168 7.19 -7.21 10.21
N LEU A 169 7.50 -6.81 8.97
CA LEU A 169 7.49 -5.40 8.53
C LEU A 169 6.11 -4.76 8.76
N LEU A 170 5.04 -5.43 8.36
CA LEU A 170 3.68 -4.91 8.52
C LEU A 170 3.31 -4.73 10.00
N VAL A 171 3.73 -5.65 10.87
CA VAL A 171 3.48 -5.57 12.31
C VAL A 171 4.23 -4.41 12.96
N ILE A 172 5.52 -4.22 12.64
CA ILE A 172 6.29 -3.11 13.23
C ILE A 172 5.79 -1.75 12.75
N ILE A 173 5.43 -1.61 11.47
CA ILE A 173 4.80 -0.38 10.94
C ILE A 173 3.46 -0.13 11.64
N ASN A 174 2.64 -1.16 11.84
CA ASN A 174 1.35 -1.01 12.52
C ASN A 174 1.51 -0.55 13.99
N ARG A 175 2.54 -1.03 14.68
CA ARG A 175 2.86 -0.57 16.04
C ARG A 175 3.31 0.89 16.05
N ALA A 176 4.21 1.27 15.15
CA ALA A 176 4.66 2.66 15.01
C ALA A 176 3.48 3.60 14.68
N TYR A 177 2.59 3.18 13.77
CA TYR A 177 1.39 3.92 13.43
C TYR A 177 0.45 4.08 14.63
N ALA A 178 0.19 3.00 15.38
CA ALA A 178 -0.64 3.04 16.57
C ALA A 178 -0.08 3.99 17.64
N GLN A 179 1.23 3.99 17.84
CA GLN A 179 1.91 4.89 18.77
C GLN A 179 1.80 6.37 18.32
N THR A 180 2.08 6.65 17.04
CA THR A 180 2.02 8.00 16.48
C THR A 180 0.64 8.63 16.67
N TYR A 181 -0.42 7.87 16.41
CA TYR A 181 -1.80 8.36 16.47
C TYR A 181 -2.54 7.98 17.75
N ARG A 182 -1.86 7.40 18.75
CA ARG A 182 -2.42 6.97 20.05
C ARG A 182 -3.66 6.07 19.90
N LEU A 183 -3.59 5.17 18.93
CA LEU A 183 -4.68 4.23 18.66
C LEU A 183 -4.58 3.00 19.57
N PRO A 184 -5.71 2.41 20.00
CA PRO A 184 -5.68 1.16 20.73
C PRO A 184 -5.14 0.04 19.83
N VAL A 185 -4.15 -0.71 20.33
CA VAL A 185 -3.56 -1.85 19.61
C VAL A 185 -4.50 -3.06 19.61
N GLU A 186 -5.48 -3.08 20.51
CA GLU A 186 -6.47 -4.15 20.61
C GLU A 186 -7.44 -4.09 19.42
N VAL A 187 -7.39 -5.12 18.62
CA VAL A 187 -8.35 -5.31 17.53
C VAL A 187 -9.66 -5.83 18.13
N PRO A 188 -10.79 -5.16 17.90
CA PRO A 188 -12.08 -5.69 18.31
C PRO A 188 -12.27 -7.09 17.71
N LYS A 189 -12.53 -8.10 18.55
CA LYS A 189 -12.75 -9.50 18.13
C LYS A 189 -13.90 -9.66 17.10
N ASN A 190 -14.77 -8.64 16.98
CA ASN A 190 -15.87 -8.59 16.03
C ASN A 190 -15.88 -7.26 15.27
N ASN A 191 -15.05 -7.13 14.25
CA ASN A 191 -15.08 -5.93 13.40
C ASN A 191 -16.15 -6.09 12.31
N TYR A 192 -17.42 -5.80 12.66
CA TYR A 192 -18.53 -5.82 11.68
C TYR A 192 -18.35 -4.80 10.55
N ALA A 193 -17.76 -3.65 10.85
CA ALA A 193 -17.47 -2.62 9.85
C ALA A 193 -16.53 -3.16 8.76
N PHE A 194 -15.58 -3.97 9.16
CA PHE A 194 -14.67 -4.64 8.26
C PHE A 194 -15.38 -5.69 7.39
N LYS A 195 -16.15 -6.61 8.02
CA LYS A 195 -16.92 -7.61 7.28
C LYS A 195 -17.88 -6.98 6.27
N PHE A 196 -18.52 -5.87 6.66
CA PHE A 196 -19.39 -5.09 5.81
C PHE A 196 -18.64 -4.50 4.62
N LYS A 197 -17.46 -3.90 4.84
CA LYS A 197 -16.64 -3.33 3.77
C LYS A 197 -16.16 -4.40 2.78
N ASP A 198 -15.71 -5.55 3.26
CA ASP A 198 -15.29 -6.70 2.42
C ASP A 198 -16.47 -7.21 1.56
N LEU A 199 -17.65 -7.35 2.15
CA LEU A 199 -18.86 -7.71 1.42
C LEU A 199 -19.25 -6.65 0.38
N LEU A 200 -19.17 -5.39 0.76
CA LEU A 200 -19.48 -4.26 -0.11
C LEU A 200 -18.53 -4.24 -1.32
N GLU A 201 -17.23 -4.38 -1.12
CA GLU A 201 -16.24 -4.42 -2.20
C GLU A 201 -16.44 -5.61 -3.15
N LYS A 202 -16.83 -6.77 -2.62
CA LYS A 202 -17.11 -7.97 -3.42
C LYS A 202 -18.41 -7.88 -4.22
N HIS A 203 -19.44 -7.27 -3.66
CA HIS A 203 -20.80 -7.36 -4.19
C HIS A 203 -21.38 -6.05 -4.71
N ILE A 204 -20.72 -4.90 -4.55
CA ILE A 204 -21.27 -3.59 -4.94
C ILE A 204 -21.66 -3.48 -6.41
N ARG A 205 -21.07 -4.30 -7.27
CA ARG A 205 -21.43 -4.34 -8.71
C ARG A 205 -22.68 -5.15 -9.00
N THR A 206 -23.06 -6.07 -8.11
CA THR A 206 -24.20 -6.98 -8.27
C THR A 206 -25.33 -6.70 -7.30
N THR A 207 -24.98 -6.14 -6.13
CA THR A 207 -25.88 -5.92 -5.00
C THR A 207 -25.74 -4.49 -4.51
N GLN A 208 -26.79 -3.67 -4.66
CA GLN A 208 -26.73 -2.24 -4.33
C GLN A 208 -27.59 -1.86 -3.10
N ARG A 209 -28.30 -2.81 -2.52
CA ARG A 209 -29.15 -2.58 -1.35
C ARG A 209 -28.42 -2.95 -0.08
N VAL A 210 -28.33 -2.00 0.87
CA VAL A 210 -27.66 -2.20 2.18
C VAL A 210 -28.21 -3.38 2.97
N GLN A 211 -29.48 -3.72 2.77
CA GLN A 211 -30.17 -4.84 3.47
C GLN A 211 -29.70 -6.22 3.01
N GLU A 212 -28.97 -6.31 1.92
CA GLU A 212 -28.46 -7.56 1.34
C GLU A 212 -27.00 -7.87 1.74
N TYR A 213 -26.40 -7.00 2.57
CA TYR A 213 -25.08 -7.14 3.18
C TYR A 213 -25.23 -7.50 4.67
#